data_79dedcf0fcea3c83335e51da21cf4469
#
_entry.id   79dedcf0fcea3c83335e51da21cf4469
#
_cell.length_a   1.000
_cell.length_b   1.000
_cell.length_c   1.000
_cell.angle_alpha   90.00
_cell.angle_beta   90.00
_cell.angle_gamma   90.00
#
_symmetry.space_group_name_H-M   'P 1'
#
loop_
_entity.id
_entity.type
_entity.pdbx_description
1 polymer ?
#
loop_
_entity_poly.entity_id
_entity_poly.type
_entity_poly.pdbx_seq_one_letter_code
_entity_poly.pdbx_strand_id
1 'polypeptide(L)'
;MSRFLALAPGGALAAGLAAFSFGPTAVAQPVPSVVAANGILCDLVRVVAGAEVSVACLVPDGADPHDYRLNARDRSAIQSASLVFVNGYNLSPALDRVGRLKPTVKVAEVAVPSSPLRDPHVWHNPMQSASMATVVSNQLKGLVPAQSGEAISARASRVRSELKRLDKWASSQFDTIPKTHRVIVTEHDALSSMATRYKVRYLPLMQSFASGGPLRPSSLGSIAQAAQSSGTKYLFSEAKNPSKTLRRISKVSGVPIYRSQFLSVDGVANGGTYVSTFVSNVCSVVTAQGGVCDRTSGDALAAQWKALGRSQ
;
A
#
# COMPACT_ATOMS: atom_id res chain seq x y z
N MET A 1 65.33 64.55 57.37
CA MET A 1 63.89 64.30 57.21
C MET A 1 63.61 63.99 55.77
N SER A 2 63.75 62.73 55.38
CA SER A 2 63.59 62.26 53.97
C SER A 2 62.40 61.41 53.85
N ARG A 3 61.44 61.77 52.99
CA ARG A 3 60.26 60.97 52.66
C ARG A 3 60.61 60.13 51.42
N PHE A 4 60.53 58.84 51.61
CA PHE A 4 60.59 57.89 50.51
C PHE A 4 59.19 57.71 49.87
N LEU A 5 59.11 57.93 48.55
CA LEU A 5 57.98 57.64 47.72
C LEU A 5 58.08 56.17 47.25
N ALA A 6 57.09 55.34 47.50
CA ALA A 6 57.02 53.99 46.99
C ALA A 6 56.26 53.98 45.65
N LEU A 7 56.88 53.43 44.58
CA LEU A 7 56.26 53.13 43.34
C LEU A 7 55.50 51.79 43.46
N ALA A 8 54.24 51.77 42.99
CA ALA A 8 53.46 50.55 42.81
C ALA A 8 53.70 49.95 41.41
N PRO A 9 53.76 48.61 41.27
CA PRO A 9 53.94 47.98 39.94
C PRO A 9 52.62 47.89 39.20
N GLY A 10 52.61 48.23 37.92
CA GLY A 10 51.48 48.15 37.02
C GLY A 10 51.12 46.72 36.67
N GLY A 11 49.79 46.42 36.86
CA GLY A 11 49.21 45.13 36.44
C GLY A 11 48.98 45.09 34.93
N ALA A 12 49.54 44.09 34.32
CA ALA A 12 49.28 43.77 32.88
C ALA A 12 47.93 43.05 32.75
N LEU A 13 46.95 43.69 32.09
CA LEU A 13 45.72 43.03 31.66
C LEU A 13 46.05 42.10 30.47
N ALA A 14 45.99 40.78 30.70
CA ALA A 14 46.02 39.83 29.62
C ALA A 14 44.59 39.73 29.00
N ALA A 15 44.40 40.30 27.82
CA ALA A 15 43.19 40.14 27.03
C ALA A 15 43.17 38.73 26.42
N GLY A 16 42.36 37.84 26.98
CA GLY A 16 42.11 36.49 26.41
C GLY A 16 41.26 36.62 25.16
N LEU A 17 41.83 36.39 23.98
CA LEU A 17 41.10 36.19 22.75
C LEU A 17 40.42 34.81 22.80
N ALA A 18 39.09 34.78 23.05
CA ALA A 18 38.29 33.59 22.85
C ALA A 18 38.11 33.33 21.35
N ALA A 19 38.84 32.35 20.83
CA ALA A 19 38.66 31.87 19.46
C ALA A 19 37.33 31.12 19.38
N PHE A 20 36.31 31.73 18.82
CA PHE A 20 35.09 31.05 18.42
C PHE A 20 35.39 30.16 17.21
N SER A 21 35.58 28.87 17.44
CA SER A 21 35.64 27.87 16.37
C SER A 21 34.23 27.69 15.78
N PHE A 22 33.99 28.35 14.66
CA PHE A 22 32.83 27.99 13.81
C PHE A 22 33.13 26.62 13.22
N GLY A 23 32.51 25.58 13.80
CA GLY A 23 32.49 24.26 13.18
C GLY A 23 31.82 24.34 11.79
N PRO A 24 32.17 23.47 10.83
CA PRO A 24 31.55 23.48 9.52
C PRO A 24 30.03 23.27 9.70
N THR A 25 29.24 24.24 9.23
CA THR A 25 27.79 24.07 9.12
C THR A 25 27.53 22.88 8.21
N ALA A 26 26.97 21.80 8.78
CA ALA A 26 26.56 20.65 8.00
C ALA A 26 25.45 21.12 7.01
N VAL A 27 25.81 21.20 5.73
CA VAL A 27 24.83 21.46 4.66
C VAL A 27 23.88 20.28 4.66
N ALA A 28 22.62 20.52 5.01
CA ALA A 28 21.58 19.48 4.96
C ALA A 28 21.51 18.92 3.53
N GLN A 29 21.77 17.64 3.38
CA GLN A 29 21.64 16.97 2.09
C GLN A 29 20.17 17.04 1.66
N PRO A 30 19.87 17.34 0.39
CA PRO A 30 18.50 17.37 -0.08
C PRO A 30 17.85 15.98 0.09
N VAL A 31 16.65 15.96 0.65
CA VAL A 31 15.88 14.74 0.86
C VAL A 31 15.59 14.09 -0.51
N PRO A 32 15.98 12.82 -0.74
CA PRO A 32 15.70 12.15 -2.01
C PRO A 32 14.21 12.11 -2.31
N SER A 33 13.85 12.30 -3.58
CA SER A 33 12.47 12.19 -4.06
C SER A 33 12.26 10.86 -4.75
N VAL A 34 11.18 10.14 -4.41
CA VAL A 34 10.76 8.92 -5.07
C VAL A 34 9.30 9.02 -5.53
N VAL A 35 8.96 8.24 -6.53
CA VAL A 35 7.59 8.10 -7.03
C VAL A 35 7.06 6.73 -6.67
N ALA A 36 5.81 6.66 -6.20
CA ALA A 36 5.04 5.43 -6.02
C ALA A 36 3.83 5.43 -6.96
N ALA A 37 3.69 4.37 -7.75
CA ALA A 37 2.77 4.33 -8.89
C ALA A 37 1.29 4.27 -8.48
N ASN A 38 0.93 3.47 -7.47
CA ASN A 38 -0.47 3.27 -7.03
C ASN A 38 -0.65 3.49 -5.53
N GLY A 39 -1.89 3.58 -5.07
CA GLY A 39 -2.23 3.90 -3.68
C GLY A 39 -1.63 2.93 -2.66
N ILE A 40 -1.57 1.63 -2.96
CA ILE A 40 -0.97 0.62 -2.07
C ILE A 40 0.53 0.86 -1.91
N LEU A 41 1.25 1.04 -3.02
CA LEU A 41 2.68 1.35 -2.97
C LEU A 41 2.93 2.70 -2.33
N CYS A 42 2.08 3.68 -2.60
CA CYS A 42 2.19 5.01 -2.02
C CYS A 42 2.12 4.94 -0.48
N ASP A 43 1.10 4.28 0.07
CA ASP A 43 0.94 4.13 1.51
C ASP A 43 2.11 3.33 2.11
N LEU A 44 2.49 2.21 1.48
CA LEU A 44 3.57 1.35 1.95
C LEU A 44 4.94 2.08 1.93
N VAL A 45 5.25 2.79 0.84
CA VAL A 45 6.50 3.55 0.72
C VAL A 45 6.55 4.67 1.76
N ARG A 46 5.46 5.42 1.95
CA ARG A 46 5.38 6.48 2.96
C ARG A 46 5.63 5.96 4.37
N VAL A 47 4.97 4.86 4.76
CA VAL A 47 5.13 4.29 6.10
C VAL A 47 6.54 3.75 6.33
N VAL A 48 7.19 3.20 5.31
CA VAL A 48 8.58 2.69 5.39
C VAL A 48 9.58 3.83 5.35
N ALA A 49 9.39 4.82 4.48
CA ALA A 49 10.31 5.94 4.30
C ALA A 49 10.32 6.89 5.51
N GLY A 50 9.16 7.20 6.09
CA GLY A 50 9.03 8.30 7.04
C GLY A 50 9.46 9.63 6.41
N ALA A 51 10.15 10.48 7.16
CA ALA A 51 10.68 11.76 6.69
C ALA A 51 11.99 11.65 5.86
N GLU A 52 12.59 10.46 5.78
CA GLU A 52 13.90 10.26 5.14
C GLU A 52 13.84 10.42 3.61
N VAL A 53 12.65 10.31 3.02
CA VAL A 53 12.44 10.36 1.57
C VAL A 53 11.13 11.07 1.26
N SER A 54 11.11 11.96 0.28
CA SER A 54 9.90 12.59 -0.25
C SER A 54 9.19 11.64 -1.22
N VAL A 55 7.87 11.41 -1.04
CA VAL A 55 7.10 10.43 -1.83
C VAL A 55 6.00 11.11 -2.62
N ALA A 56 6.12 11.09 -3.95
CA ALA A 56 5.05 11.50 -4.87
C ALA A 56 4.24 10.28 -5.31
N CYS A 57 2.91 10.38 -5.19
CA CYS A 57 1.96 9.33 -5.57
C CYS A 57 1.28 9.70 -6.88
N LEU A 58 1.17 8.76 -7.82
CA LEU A 58 0.61 9.02 -9.16
C LEU A 58 -0.88 8.72 -9.20
N VAL A 59 -1.26 7.46 -9.02
CA VAL A 59 -2.68 7.06 -9.04
C VAL A 59 -3.35 7.53 -7.75
N PRO A 60 -4.37 8.38 -7.83
CA PRO A 60 -5.12 8.83 -6.65
C PRO A 60 -5.79 7.67 -5.90
N ASP A 61 -6.03 7.87 -4.60
CA ASP A 61 -6.81 6.93 -3.80
C ASP A 61 -8.20 6.71 -4.41
N GLY A 62 -8.63 5.46 -4.47
CA GLY A 62 -9.92 5.06 -5.04
C GLY A 62 -9.99 5.08 -6.57
N ALA A 63 -8.90 5.43 -7.28
CA ALA A 63 -8.83 5.33 -8.73
C ALA A 63 -8.31 3.94 -9.15
N ASP A 64 -8.79 3.47 -10.30
CA ASP A 64 -8.38 2.22 -10.91
C ASP A 64 -6.98 2.36 -11.55
N PRO A 65 -5.97 1.60 -11.11
CA PRO A 65 -4.63 1.65 -11.66
C PRO A 65 -4.51 1.02 -13.07
N HIS A 66 -5.44 0.15 -13.47
CA HIS A 66 -5.40 -0.56 -14.74
C HIS A 66 -5.56 0.39 -15.93
N ASP A 67 -6.44 1.39 -15.80
CA ASP A 67 -6.78 2.35 -16.84
C ASP A 67 -6.12 3.71 -16.66
N TYR A 68 -5.22 3.84 -15.66
CA TYR A 68 -4.60 5.12 -15.34
C TYR A 68 -3.73 5.64 -16.48
N ARG A 69 -3.88 6.95 -16.77
CA ARG A 69 -3.11 7.65 -17.82
C ARG A 69 -2.28 8.76 -17.19
N LEU A 70 -0.97 8.75 -17.49
CA LEU A 70 -0.04 9.76 -17.03
C LEU A 70 -0.40 11.16 -17.57
N ASN A 71 -0.56 12.10 -16.68
CA ASN A 71 -0.70 13.53 -16.98
C ASN A 71 0.67 14.24 -16.98
N ALA A 72 0.69 15.57 -17.20
CA ALA A 72 1.92 16.35 -17.25
C ALA A 72 2.62 16.43 -15.88
N ARG A 73 1.86 16.52 -14.77
CA ARG A 73 2.39 16.56 -13.40
C ARG A 73 3.08 15.23 -13.05
N ASP A 74 2.47 14.11 -13.44
CA ASP A 74 3.06 12.79 -13.21
C ASP A 74 4.40 12.63 -13.93
N ARG A 75 4.47 13.08 -15.19
CA ARG A 75 5.72 13.03 -15.98
C ARG A 75 6.80 13.88 -15.34
N SER A 76 6.46 15.06 -14.85
CA SER A 76 7.41 15.93 -14.12
C SER A 76 7.89 15.27 -12.82
N ALA A 77 6.98 14.67 -12.03
CA ALA A 77 7.35 13.95 -10.81
C ALA A 77 8.29 12.77 -11.11
N ILE A 78 8.00 11.99 -12.16
CA ILE A 78 8.84 10.88 -12.60
C ILE A 78 10.22 11.39 -13.03
N GLN A 79 10.29 12.49 -13.79
CA GLN A 79 11.56 13.06 -14.26
C GLN A 79 12.46 13.53 -13.12
N SER A 80 11.90 14.10 -12.05
CA SER A 80 12.64 14.58 -10.89
C SER A 80 12.97 13.49 -9.86
N ALA A 81 12.32 12.34 -9.92
CA ALA A 81 12.54 11.26 -8.96
C ALA A 81 13.90 10.59 -9.09
N SER A 82 14.49 10.22 -7.97
CA SER A 82 15.69 9.38 -7.89
C SER A 82 15.35 7.90 -8.17
N LEU A 83 14.11 7.48 -7.85
CA LEU A 83 13.64 6.11 -8.03
C LEU A 83 12.13 6.10 -8.22
N VAL A 84 11.64 5.15 -9.04
CA VAL A 84 10.21 4.92 -9.26
C VAL A 84 9.84 3.51 -8.79
N PHE A 85 8.85 3.41 -7.93
CA PHE A 85 8.24 2.14 -7.53
C PHE A 85 6.97 1.92 -8.35
N VAL A 86 6.93 0.86 -9.14
CA VAL A 86 5.74 0.36 -9.83
C VAL A 86 5.36 -1.00 -9.27
N ASN A 87 4.11 -1.39 -9.43
CA ASN A 87 3.68 -2.70 -8.97
C ASN A 87 4.36 -3.83 -9.75
N GLY A 88 4.39 -3.72 -11.07
CA GLY A 88 4.75 -4.80 -11.98
C GLY A 88 3.56 -5.70 -12.31
N TYR A 89 3.84 -6.83 -12.96
CA TYR A 89 2.82 -7.77 -13.44
C TYR A 89 1.77 -7.13 -14.36
N ASN A 90 2.14 -6.00 -15.01
CA ASN A 90 1.27 -5.26 -15.92
C ASN A 90 -0.02 -4.73 -15.25
N LEU A 91 0.04 -4.42 -13.93
CA LEU A 91 -1.09 -3.79 -13.22
C LEU A 91 -1.48 -2.48 -13.91
N SER A 92 -0.51 -1.66 -14.23
CA SER A 92 -0.70 -0.36 -14.90
C SER A 92 0.18 -0.30 -16.13
N PRO A 93 -0.30 -0.70 -17.32
CA PRO A 93 0.55 -0.78 -18.52
C PRO A 93 1.25 0.52 -18.90
N ALA A 94 0.64 1.68 -18.57
CA ALA A 94 1.24 3.00 -18.80
C ALA A 94 2.42 3.27 -17.86
N LEU A 95 2.33 2.82 -16.59
CA LEU A 95 3.35 3.01 -15.56
C LEU A 95 4.48 1.99 -15.67
N ASP A 96 4.19 0.76 -16.05
CA ASP A 96 5.21 -0.29 -16.22
C ASP A 96 6.23 0.03 -17.32
N ARG A 97 5.87 0.96 -18.24
CA ARG A 97 6.77 1.45 -19.30
C ARG A 97 7.72 2.57 -18.85
N VAL A 98 7.50 3.15 -17.68
CA VAL A 98 8.32 4.25 -17.13
C VAL A 98 9.78 3.81 -16.87
N GLY A 99 10.02 2.52 -16.62
CA GLY A 99 11.34 1.94 -16.40
C GLY A 99 12.36 2.15 -17.51
N ARG A 100 11.92 2.62 -18.69
CA ARG A 100 12.82 3.03 -19.78
C ARG A 100 13.40 4.44 -19.58
N LEU A 101 12.86 5.22 -18.68
CA LEU A 101 13.19 6.64 -18.47
C LEU A 101 13.95 6.89 -17.17
N LYS A 102 13.72 6.07 -16.14
CA LYS A 102 14.27 6.23 -14.78
C LYS A 102 14.54 4.88 -14.12
N PRO A 103 15.45 4.80 -13.14
CA PRO A 103 15.57 3.63 -12.28
C PRO A 103 14.19 3.27 -11.70
N THR A 104 13.76 2.05 -11.97
CA THR A 104 12.39 1.60 -11.64
C THR A 104 12.44 0.22 -11.01
N VAL A 105 11.70 0.04 -9.91
CA VAL A 105 11.55 -1.22 -9.20
C VAL A 105 10.11 -1.72 -9.34
N LYS A 106 9.96 -2.92 -9.88
CA LYS A 106 8.69 -3.64 -9.97
C LYS A 106 8.48 -4.44 -8.68
N VAL A 107 7.90 -3.78 -7.70
CA VAL A 107 7.90 -4.24 -6.30
C VAL A 107 7.23 -5.59 -6.13
N ALA A 108 6.06 -5.83 -6.74
CA ALA A 108 5.35 -7.10 -6.63
C ALA A 108 6.10 -8.25 -7.35
N GLU A 109 6.70 -7.98 -8.53
CA GLU A 109 7.48 -8.99 -9.24
C GLU A 109 8.72 -9.43 -8.46
N VAL A 110 9.38 -8.50 -7.76
CA VAL A 110 10.55 -8.80 -6.91
C VAL A 110 10.14 -9.47 -5.60
N ALA A 111 9.06 -9.01 -4.98
CA ALA A 111 8.60 -9.50 -3.67
C ALA A 111 7.93 -10.89 -3.76
N VAL A 112 7.25 -11.18 -4.86
CA VAL A 112 6.45 -12.40 -5.06
C VAL A 112 6.69 -12.94 -6.49
N PRO A 113 7.90 -13.40 -6.81
CA PRO A 113 8.27 -13.81 -8.19
C PRO A 113 7.46 -15.00 -8.71
N SER A 114 6.83 -15.75 -7.81
CA SER A 114 5.98 -16.91 -8.10
C SER A 114 4.48 -16.59 -8.05
N SER A 115 4.07 -15.33 -8.25
CA SER A 115 2.63 -15.01 -8.30
C SER A 115 1.93 -15.84 -9.39
N PRO A 116 0.89 -16.61 -9.02
CA PRO A 116 0.17 -17.45 -9.99
C PRO A 116 -0.39 -16.61 -11.14
N LEU A 117 -0.26 -17.10 -12.37
CA LEU A 117 -0.70 -16.42 -13.60
C LEU A 117 -0.18 -14.97 -13.72
N ARG A 118 0.86 -14.59 -12.95
CA ARG A 118 1.38 -13.23 -12.85
C ARG A 118 0.33 -12.25 -12.34
N ASP A 119 -0.54 -12.70 -11.40
CA ASP A 119 -1.54 -11.87 -10.75
C ASP A 119 -0.86 -10.65 -10.08
N PRO A 120 -1.23 -9.41 -10.45
CA PRO A 120 -0.66 -8.21 -9.90
C PRO A 120 -1.15 -7.87 -8.48
N HIS A 121 -2.29 -8.44 -8.05
CA HIS A 121 -3.01 -8.05 -6.82
C HIS A 121 -2.48 -8.76 -5.56
N VAL A 122 -1.17 -8.89 -5.46
CA VAL A 122 -0.49 -9.61 -4.37
C VAL A 122 -0.73 -8.99 -2.99
N TRP A 123 -1.03 -7.69 -2.93
CA TRP A 123 -1.26 -6.98 -1.65
C TRP A 123 -2.48 -7.46 -0.87
N HIS A 124 -3.38 -8.19 -1.49
CA HIS A 124 -4.50 -8.81 -0.77
C HIS A 124 -4.09 -9.98 0.13
N ASN A 125 -2.80 -10.31 0.14
CA ASN A 125 -2.17 -11.15 1.15
C ASN A 125 -1.18 -10.31 1.97
N PRO A 126 -1.46 -9.98 3.25
CA PRO A 126 -0.59 -9.14 4.08
C PRO A 126 0.85 -9.67 4.22
N MET A 127 1.05 -10.99 4.10
CA MET A 127 2.41 -11.55 4.14
C MET A 127 3.20 -11.25 2.86
N GLN A 128 2.52 -11.19 1.71
CA GLN A 128 3.15 -10.73 0.46
C GLN A 128 3.43 -9.22 0.51
N SER A 129 2.54 -8.42 1.11
CA SER A 129 2.80 -7.00 1.37
C SER A 129 3.98 -6.78 2.33
N ALA A 130 4.19 -7.68 3.30
CA ALA A 130 5.39 -7.65 4.15
C ALA A 130 6.68 -7.89 3.35
N SER A 131 6.64 -8.76 2.34
CA SER A 131 7.74 -8.94 1.39
C SER A 131 7.94 -7.68 0.53
N MET A 132 6.87 -7.05 0.06
CA MET A 132 6.94 -5.77 -0.66
C MET A 132 7.59 -4.67 0.20
N ALA A 133 7.25 -4.57 1.49
CA ALA A 133 7.87 -3.62 2.41
C ALA A 133 9.39 -3.87 2.56
N THR A 134 9.83 -5.11 2.50
CA THR A 134 11.26 -5.46 2.50
C THR A 134 11.96 -4.97 1.24
N VAL A 135 11.34 -5.17 0.06
CA VAL A 135 11.88 -4.67 -1.21
C VAL A 135 11.99 -3.14 -1.18
N VAL A 136 10.92 -2.44 -0.77
CA VAL A 136 10.90 -0.98 -0.63
C VAL A 136 12.01 -0.50 0.29
N SER A 137 12.14 -1.07 1.49
CA SER A 137 13.18 -0.71 2.47
C SER A 137 14.59 -0.86 1.88
N ASN A 138 14.87 -1.98 1.21
CA ASN A 138 16.20 -2.25 0.64
C ASN A 138 16.57 -1.22 -0.44
N GLN A 139 15.62 -0.80 -1.25
CA GLN A 139 15.84 0.20 -2.29
C GLN A 139 16.02 1.61 -1.71
N LEU A 140 15.19 1.99 -0.74
CA LEU A 140 15.28 3.30 -0.09
C LEU A 140 16.60 3.50 0.65
N LYS A 141 17.12 2.47 1.31
CA LYS A 141 18.44 2.54 1.99
C LYS A 141 19.60 2.90 1.05
N GLY A 142 19.50 2.53 -0.21
CA GLY A 142 20.51 2.90 -1.22
C GLY A 142 20.48 4.36 -1.64
N LEU A 143 19.45 5.12 -1.24
CA LEU A 143 19.27 6.53 -1.61
C LEU A 143 19.65 7.51 -0.49
N VAL A 144 19.85 7.03 0.73
CA VAL A 144 20.01 7.86 1.93
C VAL A 144 21.29 7.53 2.68
N PRO A 145 21.80 8.42 3.55
CA PRO A 145 22.91 8.13 4.43
C PRO A 145 22.64 6.94 5.37
N ALA A 146 23.68 6.29 5.88
CA ALA A 146 23.59 5.08 6.69
C ALA A 146 22.63 5.21 7.89
N GLN A 147 22.70 6.33 8.64
CA GLN A 147 21.83 6.60 9.79
C GLN A 147 20.34 6.62 9.40
N SER A 148 19.98 7.30 8.31
CA SER A 148 18.62 7.28 7.75
C SER A 148 18.24 5.88 7.26
N GLY A 149 19.20 5.13 6.71
CA GLY A 149 19.02 3.73 6.32
C GLY A 149 18.65 2.81 7.49
N GLU A 150 19.22 3.02 8.68
CA GLU A 150 18.87 2.32 9.91
C GLU A 150 17.44 2.66 10.34
N ALA A 151 17.05 3.94 10.31
CA ALA A 151 15.69 4.38 10.61
C ALA A 151 14.66 3.76 9.67
N ILE A 152 14.94 3.70 8.36
CA ILE A 152 14.11 3.01 7.36
C ILE A 152 14.00 1.51 7.69
N SER A 153 15.10 0.86 8.05
CA SER A 153 15.11 -0.57 8.41
C SER A 153 14.26 -0.86 9.64
N ALA A 154 14.34 0.00 10.67
CA ALA A 154 13.54 -0.11 11.88
C ALA A 154 12.06 0.07 11.58
N ARG A 155 11.67 1.08 10.75
CA ARG A 155 10.28 1.27 10.31
C ARG A 155 9.77 0.08 9.50
N ALA A 156 10.54 -0.42 8.55
CA ALA A 156 10.17 -1.61 7.77
C ALA A 156 9.95 -2.85 8.65
N SER A 157 10.73 -3.01 9.72
CA SER A 157 10.52 -4.09 10.68
C SER A 157 9.18 -3.96 11.42
N ARG A 158 8.82 -2.74 11.86
CA ARG A 158 7.51 -2.47 12.47
C ARG A 158 6.37 -2.73 11.48
N VAL A 159 6.50 -2.23 10.25
CA VAL A 159 5.52 -2.46 9.17
C VAL A 159 5.27 -3.95 8.95
N ARG A 160 6.32 -4.77 8.85
CA ARG A 160 6.17 -6.22 8.71
C ARG A 160 5.49 -6.87 9.92
N SER A 161 5.77 -6.38 11.12
CA SER A 161 5.11 -6.86 12.35
C SER A 161 3.60 -6.56 12.32
N GLU A 162 3.22 -5.33 11.93
CA GLU A 162 1.80 -4.96 11.81
C GLU A 162 1.08 -5.76 10.72
N LEU A 163 1.72 -6.00 9.58
CA LEU A 163 1.16 -6.84 8.52
C LEU A 163 0.97 -8.29 8.95
N LYS A 164 1.88 -8.84 9.76
CA LYS A 164 1.70 -10.16 10.36
C LYS A 164 0.52 -10.20 11.35
N ARG A 165 0.32 -9.13 12.12
CA ARG A 165 -0.86 -9.01 13.01
C ARG A 165 -2.15 -8.91 12.22
N LEU A 166 -2.16 -8.11 11.14
CA LEU A 166 -3.28 -7.99 10.22
C LEU A 166 -3.65 -9.34 9.58
N ASP A 167 -2.64 -10.08 9.13
CA ASP A 167 -2.83 -11.43 8.56
C ASP A 167 -3.48 -12.39 9.56
N LYS A 168 -2.99 -12.40 10.80
CA LYS A 168 -3.57 -13.25 11.87
C LYS A 168 -5.01 -12.83 12.19
N TRP A 169 -5.28 -11.52 12.29
CA TRP A 169 -6.62 -11.01 12.49
C TRP A 169 -7.54 -11.44 11.35
N ALA A 170 -7.16 -11.25 10.09
CA ALA A 170 -7.98 -11.63 8.94
C ALA A 170 -8.27 -13.13 8.92
N SER A 171 -7.29 -13.98 9.21
CA SER A 171 -7.50 -15.43 9.31
C SER A 171 -8.61 -15.78 10.29
N SER A 172 -8.58 -15.17 11.51
CA SER A 172 -9.63 -15.42 12.51
C SER A 172 -11.02 -14.94 12.06
N GLN A 173 -11.08 -13.85 11.27
CA GLN A 173 -12.37 -13.38 10.73
C GLN A 173 -12.94 -14.36 9.69
N PHE A 174 -12.11 -14.78 8.72
CA PHE A 174 -12.55 -15.75 7.69
C PHE A 174 -12.95 -17.09 8.28
N ASP A 175 -12.35 -17.51 9.40
CA ASP A 175 -12.71 -18.75 10.08
C ASP A 175 -14.12 -18.74 10.69
N THR A 176 -14.70 -17.55 10.92
CA THR A 176 -16.11 -17.43 11.38
C THR A 176 -17.13 -17.71 10.29
N ILE A 177 -16.74 -17.68 9.00
CA ILE A 177 -17.67 -17.93 7.89
C ILE A 177 -18.06 -19.43 7.88
N PRO A 178 -19.35 -19.77 7.85
CA PRO A 178 -19.79 -21.16 7.68
C PRO A 178 -19.14 -21.79 6.44
N LYS A 179 -18.65 -23.03 6.55
CA LYS A 179 -17.90 -23.70 5.47
C LYS A 179 -18.62 -23.71 4.12
N THR A 180 -19.94 -23.85 4.14
CA THR A 180 -20.81 -23.85 2.93
C THR A 180 -20.87 -22.50 2.22
N HIS A 181 -20.61 -21.40 2.94
CA HIS A 181 -20.66 -20.03 2.42
C HIS A 181 -19.25 -19.40 2.30
N ARG A 182 -18.18 -20.18 2.51
CA ARG A 182 -16.80 -19.69 2.42
C ARG A 182 -16.37 -19.55 0.96
N VAL A 183 -16.99 -18.59 0.28
CA VAL A 183 -16.76 -18.29 -1.14
C VAL A 183 -16.86 -16.78 -1.38
N ILE A 184 -16.01 -16.25 -2.25
CA ILE A 184 -16.04 -14.86 -2.72
C ILE A 184 -16.32 -14.87 -4.21
N VAL A 185 -17.23 -14.02 -4.66
CA VAL A 185 -17.57 -13.83 -6.08
C VAL A 185 -17.47 -12.35 -6.42
N THR A 186 -16.49 -11.98 -7.25
CA THR A 186 -16.20 -10.59 -7.67
C THR A 186 -16.32 -10.43 -9.17
N GLU A 187 -16.22 -9.19 -9.66
CA GLU A 187 -16.29 -8.91 -11.10
C GLU A 187 -15.03 -9.37 -11.82
N HIS A 188 -13.84 -8.90 -11.43
CA HIS A 188 -12.57 -9.33 -12.04
C HIS A 188 -11.71 -10.13 -11.05
N ASP A 189 -10.61 -10.68 -11.53
CA ASP A 189 -9.71 -11.53 -10.75
C ASP A 189 -8.71 -10.70 -9.95
N ALA A 190 -9.15 -10.15 -8.81
CA ALA A 190 -8.30 -9.33 -7.93
C ALA A 190 -8.03 -9.99 -6.57
N LEU A 191 -8.81 -10.97 -6.13
CA LEU A 191 -8.74 -11.48 -4.75
C LEU A 191 -8.16 -12.90 -4.65
N SER A 192 -7.51 -13.41 -5.71
CA SER A 192 -6.89 -14.75 -5.71
C SER A 192 -5.88 -14.94 -4.59
N SER A 193 -5.04 -13.94 -4.30
CA SER A 193 -4.04 -14.00 -3.24
C SER A 193 -4.67 -14.03 -1.83
N MET A 194 -5.76 -13.29 -1.61
CA MET A 194 -6.57 -13.34 -0.36
C MET A 194 -7.24 -14.70 -0.21
N ALA A 195 -7.92 -15.15 -1.25
CA ALA A 195 -8.66 -16.40 -1.24
C ALA A 195 -7.75 -17.61 -0.96
N THR A 196 -6.60 -17.66 -1.61
CA THR A 196 -5.56 -18.68 -1.37
C THR A 196 -5.04 -18.61 0.07
N ARG A 197 -4.73 -17.40 0.58
CA ARG A 197 -4.19 -17.21 1.93
C ARG A 197 -5.14 -17.69 3.02
N TYR A 198 -6.44 -17.39 2.88
CA TYR A 198 -7.45 -17.69 3.92
C TYR A 198 -8.33 -18.90 3.58
N LYS A 199 -7.95 -19.70 2.56
CA LYS A 199 -8.65 -20.93 2.17
C LYS A 199 -10.13 -20.70 1.90
N VAL A 200 -10.44 -19.63 1.18
CA VAL A 200 -11.78 -19.28 0.70
C VAL A 200 -11.87 -19.67 -0.77
N ARG A 201 -12.98 -20.26 -1.18
CA ARG A 201 -13.24 -20.46 -2.62
C ARG A 201 -13.39 -19.11 -3.30
N TYR A 202 -12.85 -18.98 -4.49
CA TYR A 202 -12.90 -17.74 -5.23
C TYR A 202 -13.40 -17.96 -6.65
N LEU A 203 -14.35 -17.12 -7.06
CA LEU A 203 -14.96 -17.17 -8.39
C LEU A 203 -14.97 -15.74 -8.96
N PRO A 204 -13.95 -15.33 -9.71
CA PRO A 204 -14.02 -14.11 -10.51
C PRO A 204 -14.97 -14.35 -11.67
N LEU A 205 -15.90 -13.42 -11.90
CA LEU A 205 -16.87 -13.51 -13.00
C LEU A 205 -16.23 -13.25 -14.36
N MET A 206 -15.11 -12.52 -14.36
CA MET A 206 -14.23 -12.32 -15.50
C MET A 206 -12.83 -12.83 -15.14
N GLN A 207 -12.29 -13.73 -15.95
CA GLN A 207 -10.91 -14.21 -15.82
C GLN A 207 -9.94 -13.19 -16.43
N SER A 208 -9.91 -11.99 -15.87
CA SER A 208 -9.06 -10.89 -16.27
C SER A 208 -8.59 -10.17 -15.02
N PHE A 209 -7.32 -9.77 -15.00
CA PHE A 209 -6.77 -8.93 -13.93
C PHE A 209 -7.09 -7.45 -14.13
N ALA A 210 -7.75 -7.07 -15.23
CA ALA A 210 -8.19 -5.71 -15.49
C ALA A 210 -9.70 -5.60 -15.32
N SER A 211 -10.16 -4.53 -14.67
CA SER A 211 -11.58 -4.21 -14.53
C SER A 211 -12.21 -3.84 -15.89
N GLY A 212 -13.51 -4.05 -16.02
CA GLY A 212 -14.32 -3.47 -17.11
C GLY A 212 -14.29 -4.16 -18.48
N GLY A 213 -13.71 -5.34 -18.62
CA GLY A 213 -13.72 -6.10 -19.87
C GLY A 213 -15.15 -6.53 -20.29
N PRO A 214 -15.52 -6.46 -21.61
CA PRO A 214 -16.82 -6.90 -22.07
C PRO A 214 -16.95 -8.42 -21.98
N LEU A 215 -18.00 -8.90 -21.30
CA LEU A 215 -18.39 -10.33 -21.37
C LEU A 215 -19.00 -10.64 -22.71
N ARG A 216 -18.62 -11.78 -23.30
CA ARG A 216 -19.34 -12.33 -24.45
C ARG A 216 -20.75 -12.71 -24.03
N PRO A 217 -21.81 -12.37 -24.77
CA PRO A 217 -23.20 -12.72 -24.43
C PRO A 217 -23.40 -14.24 -24.21
N SER A 218 -22.67 -15.08 -24.94
CA SER A 218 -22.68 -16.55 -24.81
C SER A 218 -22.14 -17.06 -23.46
N SER A 219 -21.31 -16.26 -22.77
CA SER A 219 -20.72 -16.64 -21.47
C SER A 219 -21.60 -16.24 -20.29
N LEU A 220 -22.60 -15.38 -20.48
CA LEU A 220 -23.41 -14.84 -19.39
C LEU A 220 -24.18 -15.92 -18.63
N GLY A 221 -24.78 -16.89 -19.37
CA GLY A 221 -25.55 -17.99 -18.79
C GLY A 221 -24.66 -18.90 -17.92
N SER A 222 -23.52 -19.30 -18.43
CA SER A 222 -22.59 -20.18 -17.69
C SER A 222 -22.00 -19.49 -16.45
N ILE A 223 -21.68 -18.20 -16.55
CA ILE A 223 -21.20 -17.39 -15.41
C ILE A 223 -22.29 -17.25 -14.35
N ALA A 224 -23.53 -16.95 -14.75
CA ALA A 224 -24.66 -16.85 -13.82
C ALA A 224 -24.94 -18.19 -13.13
N GLN A 225 -24.88 -19.32 -13.86
CA GLN A 225 -25.01 -20.64 -13.29
C GLN A 225 -23.88 -20.97 -12.31
N ALA A 226 -22.64 -20.62 -12.62
CA ALA A 226 -21.50 -20.80 -11.73
C ALA A 226 -21.66 -19.97 -10.43
N ALA A 227 -22.13 -18.73 -10.54
CA ALA A 227 -22.44 -17.90 -9.38
C ALA A 227 -23.56 -18.53 -8.52
N GLN A 228 -24.65 -18.97 -9.14
CA GLN A 228 -25.77 -19.63 -8.45
C GLN A 228 -25.33 -20.91 -7.72
N SER A 229 -24.56 -21.77 -8.39
CA SER A 229 -24.08 -23.05 -7.81
C SER A 229 -22.92 -22.89 -6.84
N SER A 230 -22.33 -21.69 -6.73
CA SER A 230 -21.17 -21.46 -5.87
C SER A 230 -21.49 -21.55 -4.38
N GLY A 231 -22.74 -21.39 -3.96
CA GLY A 231 -23.16 -21.29 -2.57
C GLY A 231 -22.86 -19.90 -1.95
N THR A 232 -22.47 -18.92 -2.76
CA THR A 232 -22.31 -17.54 -2.27
C THR A 232 -23.66 -16.95 -1.89
N LYS A 233 -23.68 -16.16 -0.80
CA LYS A 233 -24.88 -15.39 -0.44
C LYS A 233 -25.03 -14.11 -1.25
N TYR A 234 -23.89 -13.54 -1.67
CA TYR A 234 -23.86 -12.27 -2.38
C TYR A 234 -22.75 -12.24 -3.44
N LEU A 235 -22.99 -11.47 -4.49
CA LEU A 235 -21.96 -11.00 -5.41
C LEU A 235 -21.38 -9.68 -4.86
N PHE A 236 -20.08 -9.48 -5.02
CA PHE A 236 -19.43 -8.26 -4.55
C PHE A 236 -19.14 -7.33 -5.71
N SER A 237 -19.59 -6.06 -5.57
CA SER A 237 -19.21 -4.98 -6.46
C SER A 237 -17.87 -4.40 -6.03
N GLU A 238 -17.06 -3.97 -6.99
CA GLU A 238 -15.77 -3.32 -6.80
C GLU A 238 -15.89 -1.80 -6.92
N ALA A 239 -17.08 -1.30 -7.20
CA ALA A 239 -17.39 0.12 -7.28
C ALA A 239 -18.69 0.45 -6.56
N LYS A 240 -18.84 1.71 -6.14
CA LYS A 240 -20.07 2.22 -5.50
C LYS A 240 -21.32 1.93 -6.33
N ASN A 241 -21.20 2.05 -7.64
CA ASN A 241 -22.27 1.71 -8.59
C ASN A 241 -21.88 0.40 -9.30
N PRO A 242 -22.54 -0.73 -9.00
CA PRO A 242 -22.26 -1.99 -9.68
C PRO A 242 -22.34 -1.87 -11.19
N SER A 243 -21.48 -2.56 -11.92
CA SER A 243 -21.47 -2.54 -13.37
C SER A 243 -22.77 -3.07 -13.97
N LYS A 244 -23.04 -2.75 -15.23
CA LYS A 244 -24.21 -3.32 -15.96
C LYS A 244 -24.08 -4.85 -16.02
N THR A 245 -22.89 -5.37 -16.18
CA THR A 245 -22.57 -6.80 -16.22
C THR A 245 -22.92 -7.48 -14.91
N LEU A 246 -22.43 -6.96 -13.77
CA LEU A 246 -22.72 -7.52 -12.44
C LEU A 246 -24.22 -7.53 -12.15
N ARG A 247 -24.94 -6.43 -12.45
CA ARG A 247 -26.40 -6.38 -12.30
C ARG A 247 -27.12 -7.43 -13.14
N ARG A 248 -26.65 -7.66 -14.36
CA ARG A 248 -27.25 -8.68 -15.24
C ARG A 248 -26.99 -10.10 -14.73
N ILE A 249 -25.77 -10.38 -14.28
CA ILE A 249 -25.42 -11.67 -13.65
C ILE A 249 -26.27 -11.90 -12.39
N SER A 250 -26.38 -10.91 -11.52
CA SER A 250 -27.24 -10.97 -10.32
C SER A 250 -28.69 -11.31 -10.67
N LYS A 251 -29.24 -10.65 -11.70
CA LYS A 251 -30.62 -10.91 -12.16
C LYS A 251 -30.80 -12.33 -12.70
N VAL A 252 -29.85 -12.85 -13.47
CA VAL A 252 -29.95 -14.17 -14.10
C VAL A 252 -29.67 -15.29 -13.11
N SER A 253 -28.68 -15.13 -12.22
CA SER A 253 -28.31 -16.13 -11.21
C SER A 253 -29.26 -16.16 -10.01
N GLY A 254 -30.04 -15.09 -9.77
CA GLY A 254 -30.81 -14.91 -8.54
C GLY A 254 -29.98 -14.56 -7.31
N VAL A 255 -28.64 -14.46 -7.43
CA VAL A 255 -27.76 -14.11 -6.32
C VAL A 255 -27.69 -12.59 -6.19
N PRO A 256 -28.08 -12.00 -5.03
CA PRO A 256 -28.11 -10.56 -4.85
C PRO A 256 -26.68 -9.97 -4.77
N ILE A 257 -26.56 -8.68 -5.14
CA ILE A 257 -25.33 -7.91 -4.94
C ILE A 257 -25.30 -7.39 -3.49
N TYR A 258 -24.17 -7.54 -2.81
CA TYR A 258 -23.95 -6.94 -1.48
C TYR A 258 -23.92 -5.42 -1.58
N ARG A 259 -24.83 -4.74 -0.87
CA ARG A 259 -25.06 -3.30 -1.02
C ARG A 259 -24.55 -2.45 0.13
N SER A 260 -24.22 -3.07 1.27
CA SER A 260 -23.76 -2.33 2.44
C SER A 260 -22.40 -1.66 2.18
N GLN A 261 -21.55 -2.29 1.37
CA GLN A 261 -20.25 -1.76 0.97
C GLN A 261 -19.75 -2.46 -0.29
N PHE A 262 -19.06 -1.72 -1.16
CA PHE A 262 -18.27 -2.30 -2.25
C PHE A 262 -16.85 -2.63 -1.79
N LEU A 263 -16.16 -3.51 -2.49
CA LEU A 263 -14.77 -3.87 -2.21
C LEU A 263 -13.82 -2.94 -2.95
N SER A 264 -12.90 -2.30 -2.22
CA SER A 264 -11.80 -1.54 -2.84
C SER A 264 -10.65 -2.50 -3.12
N VAL A 265 -10.62 -3.09 -4.32
CA VAL A 265 -9.67 -4.15 -4.67
C VAL A 265 -8.44 -3.63 -5.40
N ASP A 266 -8.55 -2.52 -6.14
CA ASP A 266 -7.50 -2.00 -7.01
C ASP A 266 -6.56 -0.98 -6.34
N GLY A 267 -6.81 -0.63 -5.09
CA GLY A 267 -6.01 0.37 -4.39
C GLY A 267 -6.48 0.65 -2.98
N VAL A 268 -6.03 1.78 -2.45
CA VAL A 268 -6.48 2.31 -1.15
C VAL A 268 -7.80 3.05 -1.35
N ALA A 269 -8.78 2.80 -0.48
CA ALA A 269 -10.04 3.54 -0.49
C ALA A 269 -9.80 5.03 -0.20
N ASN A 270 -10.64 5.91 -0.76
CA ASN A 270 -10.55 7.37 -0.58
C ASN A 270 -10.39 7.75 0.89
N GLY A 271 -9.32 8.47 1.21
CA GLY A 271 -9.01 8.93 2.56
C GLY A 271 -8.62 7.83 3.55
N GLY A 272 -8.43 6.61 3.06
CA GLY A 272 -8.02 5.44 3.84
C GLY A 272 -6.51 5.23 3.88
N THR A 273 -6.14 4.05 4.37
CA THR A 273 -4.80 3.47 4.31
C THR A 273 -4.92 2.05 3.77
N TYR A 274 -3.79 1.42 3.42
CA TYR A 274 -3.80 0.01 3.04
C TYR A 274 -4.52 -0.85 4.09
N VAL A 275 -4.17 -0.70 5.37
CA VAL A 275 -4.74 -1.52 6.44
C VAL A 275 -6.22 -1.24 6.65
N SER A 276 -6.66 0.03 6.65
CA SER A 276 -8.09 0.34 6.80
C SER A 276 -8.94 -0.18 5.64
N THR A 277 -8.42 -0.12 4.41
CA THR A 277 -9.07 -0.67 3.22
C THR A 277 -9.17 -2.19 3.30
N PHE A 278 -8.08 -2.86 3.66
CA PHE A 278 -8.05 -4.30 3.83
C PHE A 278 -9.03 -4.79 4.91
N VAL A 279 -9.05 -4.15 6.09
CA VAL A 279 -10.01 -4.43 7.17
C VAL A 279 -11.45 -4.28 6.69
N SER A 280 -11.72 -3.21 5.94
CA SER A 280 -13.05 -2.95 5.39
C SER A 280 -13.49 -4.05 4.41
N ASN A 281 -12.62 -4.47 3.51
CA ASN A 281 -12.88 -5.53 2.54
C ASN A 281 -13.13 -6.88 3.25
N VAL A 282 -12.27 -7.24 4.21
CA VAL A 282 -12.43 -8.48 5.00
C VAL A 282 -13.76 -8.50 5.75
N CYS A 283 -14.09 -7.43 6.48
CA CYS A 283 -15.36 -7.37 7.21
C CYS A 283 -16.58 -7.41 6.29
N SER A 284 -16.51 -6.76 5.12
CA SER A 284 -17.59 -6.83 4.13
C SER A 284 -17.84 -8.26 3.66
N VAL A 285 -16.78 -8.98 3.30
CA VAL A 285 -16.86 -10.38 2.85
C VAL A 285 -17.36 -11.27 3.98
N VAL A 286 -16.75 -11.19 5.16
CA VAL A 286 -17.09 -12.04 6.31
C VAL A 286 -18.54 -11.87 6.71
N THR A 287 -19.00 -10.63 6.89
CA THR A 287 -20.39 -10.34 7.29
C THR A 287 -21.38 -10.76 6.22
N ALA A 288 -21.11 -10.46 4.95
CA ALA A 288 -21.98 -10.84 3.84
C ALA A 288 -22.18 -12.38 3.77
N GLN A 289 -21.12 -13.14 4.02
CA GLN A 289 -21.16 -14.61 3.95
C GLN A 289 -21.65 -15.27 5.26
N GLY A 290 -22.10 -14.47 6.23
CA GLY A 290 -22.73 -14.94 7.48
C GLY A 290 -21.73 -15.27 8.59
N GLY A 291 -20.49 -14.78 8.49
CA GLY A 291 -19.53 -14.78 9.58
C GLY A 291 -19.69 -13.56 10.50
N VAL A 292 -18.86 -13.50 11.51
CA VAL A 292 -18.79 -12.38 12.47
C VAL A 292 -17.43 -11.69 12.32
N CYS A 293 -17.43 -10.39 12.05
CA CYS A 293 -16.19 -9.62 11.93
C CYS A 293 -15.95 -8.78 13.20
N ASP A 294 -14.80 -8.99 13.86
CA ASP A 294 -14.30 -8.11 14.92
C ASP A 294 -13.75 -6.83 14.32
N ARG A 295 -14.67 -5.91 13.99
CA ARG A 295 -14.35 -4.61 13.41
C ARG A 295 -13.52 -3.75 14.36
N THR A 296 -13.77 -3.82 15.67
CA THR A 296 -13.06 -3.02 16.68
C THR A 296 -11.57 -3.31 16.67
N SER A 297 -11.17 -4.58 16.72
CA SER A 297 -9.76 -4.97 16.62
C SER A 297 -9.15 -4.63 15.25
N GLY A 298 -9.93 -4.76 14.17
CA GLY A 298 -9.50 -4.35 12.83
C GLY A 298 -9.20 -2.85 12.74
N ASP A 299 -10.09 -2.01 13.27
CA ASP A 299 -9.93 -0.55 13.27
C ASP A 299 -8.77 -0.12 14.17
N ALA A 300 -8.47 -0.85 15.26
CA ALA A 300 -7.28 -0.63 16.09
C ALA A 300 -5.99 -0.88 15.30
N LEU A 301 -5.93 -1.94 14.46
CA LEU A 301 -4.80 -2.19 13.55
C LEU A 301 -4.63 -1.07 12.51
N ALA A 302 -5.74 -0.58 11.95
CA ALA A 302 -5.72 0.54 11.01
C ALA A 302 -5.23 1.85 11.66
N ALA A 303 -5.62 2.11 12.91
CA ALA A 303 -5.14 3.25 13.68
C ALA A 303 -3.64 3.17 13.96
N GLN A 304 -3.13 1.99 14.32
CA GLN A 304 -1.68 1.76 14.54
C GLN A 304 -0.89 1.96 13.24
N TRP A 305 -1.38 1.44 12.12
CA TRP A 305 -0.78 1.67 10.81
C TRP A 305 -0.69 3.16 10.47
N LYS A 306 -1.80 3.89 10.66
CA LYS A 306 -1.84 5.34 10.43
C LYS A 306 -0.86 6.11 11.33
N ALA A 307 -0.65 5.66 12.57
CA ALA A 307 0.33 6.24 13.47
C ALA A 307 1.76 6.05 12.99
N LEU A 308 2.11 4.89 12.40
CA LEU A 308 3.42 4.67 11.78
C LEU A 308 3.71 5.66 10.65
N GLY A 309 2.70 6.01 9.84
CA GLY A 309 2.83 6.99 8.77
C GLY A 309 2.89 8.45 9.23
N ARG A 310 2.51 8.74 10.48
CA ARG A 310 2.53 10.10 11.07
C ARG A 310 3.77 10.39 11.90
N SER A 311 4.55 9.38 12.23
CA SER A 311 5.83 9.54 12.96
C SER A 311 6.92 10.13 12.04
N GLN A 312 6.53 11.17 11.28
CA GLN A 312 7.34 11.91 10.32
C GLN A 312 7.81 13.22 10.92
#